data_27fd6b36ebe4fdbf4a6c92d77cd2c021
#
_entry.id   27fd6b36ebe4fdbf4a6c92d77cd2c021
#
_cell.length_a   1.000
_cell.length_b   1.000
_cell.length_c   1.000
_cell.angle_alpha   90.00
_cell.angle_beta   90.00
_cell.angle_gamma   90.00
#
_symmetry.space_group_name_H-M   'P 1'
#
loop_
_entity.id
_entity.type
_entity.pdbx_description
1 polymer ?
#
loop_
_entity_poly.entity_id
_entity_poly.type
_entity_poly.pdbx_seq_one_letter_code
_entity_poly.pdbx_strand_id
1 'polypeptide(L)'
;MSEHKEAASNTATPDAGRSAFRPASVAAVPLAAIAGALGVTAPDGSQDLGVTGITLNSRAVEPGDLYMALPGATRHGADFVPQAVEAGAVAVVTDDAGARQLALATEQPVPVLIIAEPRAAVGPLSALIYRSQPEDAAFPSLFGVTGTNGKTTTTYFINSLLRALGKQPGLIGTIEIVAGGEPIPSLLTTPESPDVHALLALMRERGLDAASMEVSSHAISYRRVDSVMFDVAGFTNLTQDHLDLHGSMEEYFNTKAELFTAGRARQAVVTVDDEWGRKLAGLSDIPVTTLSAASSSGAPDADWHVASINPRGLGSEFELHHTDGRTLRVHTGLPGDFNVANAALATVMVLASGVDESELQDALDAHDPFTVAVPGRMQLVSTEPAAVVDFAHNPDALARALMAVRSPEEESRVIVVFGATGQRDQGKRPTMGAIAARLADVVIISDDDPHDEDAAAIRAEVLAGAFAAREGENLGSEIIESYPRDAAIRLAVDLATAKDTILIAGRGHEVWQEVQGVNLALDDRVELRAALTSKGFSVSSDQRIES
;
A
#
# COMPACT_ATOMS: atom_id res chain seq x y z
N MET A 1 18.34 28.04 -34.85
CA MET A 1 17.28 27.17 -35.38
C MET A 1 16.78 26.38 -34.18
N SER A 2 15.67 26.87 -33.62
CA SER A 2 15.04 26.33 -32.41
C SER A 2 14.00 25.31 -32.85
N GLU A 3 14.19 24.04 -32.55
CA GLU A 3 13.14 23.03 -32.68
C GLU A 3 12.35 22.97 -31.38
N HIS A 4 11.13 23.44 -31.44
CA HIS A 4 10.11 23.23 -30.43
C HIS A 4 9.79 21.73 -30.35
N LYS A 5 10.14 21.08 -29.23
CA LYS A 5 9.49 19.83 -28.84
C LYS A 5 8.08 20.16 -28.36
N GLU A 6 7.10 19.81 -29.16
CA GLU A 6 5.71 19.75 -28.74
C GLU A 6 5.59 18.76 -27.57
N ALA A 7 5.23 19.29 -26.42
CA ALA A 7 4.76 18.48 -25.31
C ALA A 7 3.45 17.82 -25.71
N ALA A 8 3.47 16.54 -26.01
CA ALA A 8 2.27 15.74 -26.11
C ALA A 8 1.58 15.74 -24.74
N SER A 9 0.54 16.56 -24.60
CA SER A 9 -0.38 16.51 -23.48
C SER A 9 -1.15 15.18 -23.57
N ASN A 10 -0.57 14.13 -23.01
CA ASN A 10 -1.31 12.91 -22.80
C ASN A 10 -2.11 13.09 -21.49
N THR A 11 -3.23 13.80 -21.61
CA THR A 11 -4.31 13.72 -20.63
C THR A 11 -4.90 12.32 -20.76
N ALA A 12 -4.24 11.32 -20.15
CA ALA A 12 -4.89 10.08 -19.81
C ALA A 12 -6.03 10.46 -18.87
N THR A 13 -7.23 10.46 -19.40
CA THR A 13 -8.46 10.70 -18.66
C THR A 13 -8.54 9.67 -17.53
N PRO A 14 -8.75 10.10 -16.26
CA PRO A 14 -8.96 9.18 -15.14
C PRO A 14 -10.20 8.28 -15.28
N ASP A 15 -11.00 8.48 -16.30
CA ASP A 15 -12.31 7.87 -16.49
C ASP A 15 -12.30 6.43 -17.04
N ALA A 16 -11.25 6.01 -17.74
CA ALA A 16 -11.20 4.64 -18.27
C ALA A 16 -10.93 3.56 -17.20
N GLY A 17 -10.53 3.96 -15.99
CA GLY A 17 -10.12 3.04 -14.92
C GLY A 17 -11.23 2.60 -13.97
N ARG A 18 -12.33 3.35 -13.84
CA ARG A 18 -13.34 3.08 -12.79
C ARG A 18 -14.44 2.11 -13.20
N SER A 19 -14.84 2.06 -14.45
CA SER A 19 -15.71 0.98 -14.95
C SER A 19 -15.06 -0.40 -14.78
N ALA A 20 -13.73 -0.44 -14.70
CA ALA A 20 -12.98 -1.67 -14.45
C ALA A 20 -13.12 -2.21 -13.01
N PHE A 21 -13.58 -1.42 -12.04
CA PHE A 21 -13.76 -1.83 -10.63
C PHE A 21 -15.16 -2.37 -10.34
N ARG A 22 -16.13 -2.15 -11.22
CA ARG A 22 -17.52 -2.50 -10.97
C ARG A 22 -17.87 -3.88 -11.53
N PRO A 23 -18.69 -4.67 -10.80
CA PRO A 23 -19.26 -5.89 -11.36
C PRO A 23 -20.14 -5.56 -12.57
N ALA A 24 -20.24 -6.50 -13.52
CA ALA A 24 -20.99 -6.33 -14.76
C ALA A 24 -22.50 -6.15 -14.51
N SER A 25 -23.00 -6.69 -13.39
CA SER A 25 -24.40 -6.52 -13.00
C SER A 25 -24.54 -6.31 -11.49
N VAL A 26 -25.27 -5.26 -11.12
CA VAL A 26 -25.66 -4.98 -9.74
C VAL A 26 -27.19 -4.98 -9.67
N ALA A 27 -27.75 -5.81 -8.79
CA ALA A 27 -29.18 -5.81 -8.55
C ALA A 27 -29.60 -4.46 -7.94
N ALA A 28 -30.60 -3.82 -8.54
CA ALA A 28 -31.07 -2.53 -8.06
C ALA A 28 -31.61 -2.63 -6.61
N VAL A 29 -31.12 -1.75 -5.74
CA VAL A 29 -31.58 -1.61 -4.35
C VAL A 29 -32.61 -0.47 -4.32
N PRO A 30 -33.85 -0.70 -3.85
CA PRO A 30 -34.84 0.38 -3.73
C PRO A 30 -34.37 1.49 -2.80
N LEU A 31 -34.62 2.74 -3.15
CA LEU A 31 -34.24 3.90 -2.34
C LEU A 31 -34.85 3.84 -0.92
N ALA A 32 -36.02 3.22 -0.78
CA ALA A 32 -36.64 2.97 0.52
C ALA A 32 -35.76 2.09 1.43
N ALA A 33 -35.08 1.08 0.88
CA ALA A 33 -34.16 0.23 1.64
C ALA A 33 -32.91 1.00 2.07
N ILE A 34 -32.37 1.85 1.19
CA ILE A 34 -31.24 2.74 1.49
C ILE A 34 -31.63 3.73 2.60
N ALA A 35 -32.78 4.39 2.46
CA ALA A 35 -33.30 5.32 3.48
C ALA A 35 -33.53 4.60 4.82
N GLY A 36 -34.08 3.40 4.79
CA GLY A 36 -34.24 2.56 6.00
C GLY A 36 -32.91 2.22 6.68
N ALA A 37 -31.88 1.88 5.92
CA ALA A 37 -30.53 1.65 6.45
C ALA A 37 -29.91 2.90 7.09
N LEU A 38 -30.29 4.09 6.62
CA LEU A 38 -29.87 5.38 7.15
C LEU A 38 -30.75 5.89 8.33
N GLY A 39 -31.85 5.19 8.66
CA GLY A 39 -32.79 5.64 9.67
C GLY A 39 -33.62 6.86 9.27
N VAL A 40 -33.77 7.12 7.96
CA VAL A 40 -34.56 8.23 7.39
C VAL A 40 -35.63 7.70 6.46
N THR A 41 -36.54 8.59 6.02
CA THR A 41 -37.63 8.23 5.07
C THR A 41 -37.26 8.71 3.67
N ALA A 42 -37.46 7.85 2.67
CA ALA A 42 -37.32 8.26 1.28
C ALA A 42 -38.40 9.30 0.91
N PRO A 43 -38.06 10.32 0.12
CA PRO A 43 -39.03 11.31 -0.34
C PRO A 43 -40.21 10.66 -1.06
N ASP A 44 -41.39 11.32 -0.98
CA ASP A 44 -42.63 10.79 -1.57
C ASP A 44 -42.48 10.53 -3.08
N GLY A 45 -42.93 9.34 -3.50
CA GLY A 45 -42.86 8.91 -4.90
C GLY A 45 -41.51 8.40 -5.37
N SER A 46 -40.47 8.37 -4.50
CA SER A 46 -39.13 7.87 -4.84
C SER A 46 -38.77 6.54 -4.21
N GLN A 47 -39.68 5.90 -3.46
CA GLN A 47 -39.42 4.70 -2.67
C GLN A 47 -38.88 3.53 -3.48
N ASP A 48 -39.46 3.32 -4.68
CA ASP A 48 -39.12 2.19 -5.59
C ASP A 48 -37.97 2.55 -6.58
N LEU A 49 -37.38 3.75 -6.45
CA LEU A 49 -36.27 4.15 -7.30
C LEU A 49 -35.09 3.19 -7.08
N GLY A 50 -34.66 2.51 -8.15
CA GLY A 50 -33.57 1.54 -8.10
C GLY A 50 -32.20 2.19 -8.13
N VAL A 51 -31.36 1.87 -7.16
CA VAL A 51 -29.95 2.28 -7.07
C VAL A 51 -29.06 1.09 -7.41
N THR A 52 -28.12 1.25 -8.35
CA THR A 52 -27.23 0.21 -8.84
C THR A 52 -25.75 0.47 -8.58
N GLY A 53 -25.41 1.62 -8.01
CA GLY A 53 -24.03 1.95 -7.64
C GLY A 53 -23.98 3.11 -6.65
N ILE A 54 -22.79 3.42 -6.20
CA ILE A 54 -22.53 4.51 -5.25
C ILE A 54 -21.15 5.14 -5.54
N THR A 55 -21.04 6.45 -5.45
CA THR A 55 -19.76 7.15 -5.62
C THR A 55 -19.65 8.42 -4.80
N LEU A 56 -18.41 8.81 -4.47
CA LEU A 56 -18.04 10.07 -3.82
C LEU A 56 -17.60 11.14 -4.83
N ASN A 57 -17.35 10.74 -6.08
CA ASN A 57 -16.79 11.61 -7.12
C ASN A 57 -17.82 11.89 -8.20
N SER A 58 -18.25 13.17 -8.30
CA SER A 58 -19.22 13.61 -9.29
C SER A 58 -18.81 13.36 -10.75
N ARG A 59 -17.50 13.23 -11.01
CA ARG A 59 -16.95 12.93 -12.35
C ARG A 59 -16.96 11.44 -12.70
N ALA A 60 -17.19 10.58 -11.71
CA ALA A 60 -17.20 9.13 -11.87
C ALA A 60 -18.59 8.53 -11.59
N VAL A 61 -19.62 9.37 -11.66
CA VAL A 61 -21.01 8.92 -11.58
C VAL A 61 -21.36 8.13 -12.83
N GLU A 62 -22.00 6.99 -12.64
CA GLU A 62 -22.63 6.19 -13.71
C GLU A 62 -24.16 6.21 -13.57
N PRO A 63 -24.92 6.00 -14.64
CA PRO A 63 -26.39 5.97 -14.57
C PRO A 63 -26.88 4.94 -13.55
N GLY A 64 -27.72 5.39 -12.60
CA GLY A 64 -28.22 4.56 -11.51
C GLY A 64 -27.47 4.72 -10.19
N ASP A 65 -26.45 5.56 -10.12
CA ASP A 65 -25.65 5.78 -8.91
C ASP A 65 -26.36 6.61 -7.84
N LEU A 66 -26.08 6.27 -6.58
CA LEU A 66 -26.23 7.13 -5.43
C LEU A 66 -24.99 8.02 -5.30
N TYR A 67 -25.16 9.34 -5.36
CA TYR A 67 -24.07 10.27 -5.14
C TYR A 67 -23.98 10.69 -3.68
N MET A 68 -22.82 10.47 -3.05
CA MET A 68 -22.54 10.87 -1.67
C MET A 68 -21.90 12.26 -1.65
N ALA A 69 -22.69 13.30 -1.45
CA ALA A 69 -22.26 14.69 -1.42
C ALA A 69 -21.71 15.05 -0.03
N LEU A 70 -20.44 14.68 0.22
CA LEU A 70 -19.77 14.83 1.51
C LEU A 70 -19.20 16.24 1.72
N PRO A 71 -19.05 16.71 2.97
CA PRO A 71 -18.21 17.86 3.27
C PRO A 71 -16.74 17.55 2.91
N GLY A 72 -16.11 18.43 2.15
CA GLY A 72 -14.70 18.35 1.80
C GLY A 72 -13.87 19.42 2.49
N ALA A 73 -12.53 19.34 2.41
CA ALA A 73 -11.62 20.28 3.05
C ALA A 73 -11.77 21.74 2.53
N THR A 74 -12.06 21.92 1.25
CA THR A 74 -12.17 23.25 0.59
C THR A 74 -13.54 23.53 0.04
N ARG A 75 -14.27 22.52 -0.39
CA ARG A 75 -15.60 22.63 -1.00
C ARG A 75 -16.50 21.50 -0.52
N HIS A 76 -17.80 21.76 -0.45
CA HIS A 76 -18.79 20.74 -0.15
C HIS A 76 -19.15 19.93 -1.41
N GLY A 77 -19.38 18.62 -1.28
CA GLY A 77 -19.83 17.75 -2.37
C GLY A 77 -21.15 18.20 -3.01
N ALA A 78 -22.00 18.92 -2.26
CA ALA A 78 -23.24 19.51 -2.74
C ALA A 78 -23.03 20.49 -3.93
N ASP A 79 -21.87 21.16 -4.03
CA ASP A 79 -21.52 22.02 -5.17
C ASP A 79 -21.53 21.26 -6.51
N PHE A 80 -21.32 19.94 -6.46
CA PHE A 80 -21.16 19.07 -7.63
C PHE A 80 -22.40 18.23 -7.93
N VAL A 81 -23.48 18.40 -7.17
CA VAL A 81 -24.75 17.67 -7.41
C VAL A 81 -25.31 17.89 -8.81
N PRO A 82 -25.33 19.11 -9.38
CA PRO A 82 -25.79 19.30 -10.75
C PRO A 82 -25.02 18.43 -11.76
N GLN A 83 -23.70 18.40 -11.63
CA GLN A 83 -22.83 17.55 -12.49
C GLN A 83 -23.11 16.06 -12.28
N ALA A 84 -23.27 15.61 -11.02
CA ALA A 84 -23.57 14.23 -10.70
C ALA A 84 -24.93 13.78 -11.29
N VAL A 85 -25.94 14.64 -11.23
CA VAL A 85 -27.27 14.37 -11.79
C VAL A 85 -27.22 14.31 -13.32
N GLU A 86 -26.51 15.24 -13.96
CA GLU A 86 -26.29 15.21 -15.41
C GLU A 86 -25.59 13.93 -15.87
N ALA A 87 -24.67 13.40 -15.05
CA ALA A 87 -23.98 12.14 -15.29
C ALA A 87 -24.84 10.88 -14.99
N GLY A 88 -26.02 11.03 -14.38
CA GLY A 88 -26.97 9.96 -14.16
C GLY A 88 -27.16 9.50 -12.71
N ALA A 89 -26.71 10.30 -11.73
CA ALA A 89 -27.06 10.03 -10.33
C ALA A 89 -28.56 10.07 -10.13
N VAL A 90 -29.12 9.04 -9.50
CA VAL A 90 -30.57 8.90 -9.30
C VAL A 90 -31.03 9.39 -7.92
N ALA A 91 -30.11 9.52 -6.97
CA ALA A 91 -30.37 10.06 -5.63
C ALA A 91 -29.07 10.63 -5.05
N VAL A 92 -29.21 11.49 -4.01
CA VAL A 92 -28.10 12.11 -3.29
C VAL A 92 -28.25 11.87 -1.80
N VAL A 93 -27.12 11.57 -1.11
CA VAL A 93 -27.01 11.61 0.34
C VAL A 93 -26.09 12.76 0.73
N THR A 94 -26.51 13.57 1.70
CA THR A 94 -25.71 14.71 2.18
C THR A 94 -26.03 15.03 3.64
N ASP A 95 -25.35 16.01 4.23
CA ASP A 95 -25.65 16.56 5.55
C ASP A 95 -26.59 17.80 5.47
N ASP A 96 -26.91 18.36 6.63
CA ASP A 96 -27.74 19.57 6.71
C ASP A 96 -27.14 20.79 5.98
N ALA A 97 -25.81 20.89 5.93
CA ALA A 97 -25.15 22.00 5.24
C ALA A 97 -25.31 21.86 3.73
N GLY A 98 -25.08 20.68 3.20
CA GLY A 98 -25.31 20.37 1.79
C GLY A 98 -26.78 20.49 1.40
N ALA A 99 -27.69 20.04 2.24
CA ALA A 99 -29.14 20.18 1.99
C ALA A 99 -29.57 21.64 1.91
N ARG A 100 -29.10 22.52 2.81
CA ARG A 100 -29.36 23.97 2.73
C ARG A 100 -28.82 24.58 1.45
N GLN A 101 -27.64 24.16 1.01
CA GLN A 101 -27.04 24.63 -0.23
C GLN A 101 -27.88 24.22 -1.46
N LEU A 102 -28.34 22.97 -1.50
CA LEU A 102 -29.20 22.46 -2.56
C LEU A 102 -30.58 23.15 -2.58
N ALA A 103 -31.13 23.51 -1.42
CA ALA A 103 -32.41 24.20 -1.30
C ALA A 103 -32.39 25.62 -1.90
N LEU A 104 -31.23 26.22 -2.11
CA LEU A 104 -31.06 27.49 -2.80
C LEU A 104 -31.15 27.35 -4.34
N ALA A 105 -31.02 26.14 -4.86
CA ALA A 105 -31.24 25.87 -6.28
C ALA A 105 -32.75 25.81 -6.58
N THR A 106 -33.17 26.29 -7.73
CA THR A 106 -34.59 26.50 -8.11
C THR A 106 -35.34 25.18 -8.33
N GLU A 107 -34.64 24.07 -8.54
CA GLU A 107 -35.21 22.73 -8.73
C GLU A 107 -34.29 21.66 -8.12
N GLN A 108 -34.86 20.71 -7.38
CA GLN A 108 -34.17 19.50 -6.94
C GLN A 108 -34.52 18.37 -7.90
N PRO A 109 -33.64 18.05 -8.86
CA PRO A 109 -34.00 17.11 -9.93
C PRO A 109 -34.03 15.64 -9.48
N VAL A 110 -33.47 15.32 -8.29
CA VAL A 110 -33.41 13.96 -7.74
C VAL A 110 -33.69 13.97 -6.23
N PRO A 111 -34.14 12.82 -5.66
CA PRO A 111 -34.33 12.67 -4.21
C PRO A 111 -33.04 12.92 -3.41
N VAL A 112 -33.17 13.63 -2.29
CA VAL A 112 -32.07 13.93 -1.37
C VAL A 112 -32.38 13.31 -0.01
N LEU A 113 -31.48 12.45 0.49
CA LEU A 113 -31.50 11.90 1.84
C LEU A 113 -30.53 12.70 2.71
N ILE A 114 -31.00 13.16 3.86
CA ILE A 114 -30.24 14.05 4.76
C ILE A 114 -29.90 13.28 6.04
N ILE A 115 -28.60 13.19 6.37
CA ILE A 115 -28.10 12.54 7.57
C ILE A 115 -26.97 13.36 8.20
N ALA A 116 -26.76 13.22 9.51
CA ALA A 116 -25.76 14.03 10.23
C ALA A 116 -24.31 13.71 9.80
N GLU A 117 -23.98 12.43 9.59
CA GLU A 117 -22.62 11.95 9.31
C GLU A 117 -22.58 11.13 8.02
N PRO A 118 -22.65 11.75 6.83
CA PRO A 118 -22.72 11.00 5.58
C PRO A 118 -21.45 10.17 5.29
N ARG A 119 -20.27 10.54 5.79
CA ARG A 119 -19.06 9.74 5.63
C ARG A 119 -19.19 8.37 6.33
N ALA A 120 -19.81 8.31 7.50
CA ALA A 120 -20.02 7.06 8.23
C ALA A 120 -20.96 6.08 7.50
N ALA A 121 -21.83 6.60 6.64
CA ALA A 121 -22.78 5.81 5.87
C ALA A 121 -22.20 5.20 4.59
N VAL A 122 -21.05 5.70 4.10
CA VAL A 122 -20.49 5.27 2.79
C VAL A 122 -20.23 3.77 2.75
N GLY A 123 -19.50 3.22 3.74
CA GLY A 123 -19.17 1.80 3.81
C GLY A 123 -20.42 0.90 3.88
N PRO A 124 -21.31 1.10 4.88
CA PRO A 124 -22.55 0.35 5.00
C PRO A 124 -23.43 0.39 3.74
N LEU A 125 -23.56 1.56 3.10
CA LEU A 125 -24.34 1.68 1.87
C LEU A 125 -23.65 0.99 0.69
N SER A 126 -22.32 1.08 0.59
CA SER A 126 -21.57 0.38 -0.45
C SER A 126 -21.70 -1.14 -0.30
N ALA A 127 -21.59 -1.64 0.92
CA ALA A 127 -21.82 -3.07 1.23
C ALA A 127 -23.22 -3.52 0.86
N LEU A 128 -24.24 -2.71 1.16
CA LEU A 128 -25.66 -2.98 0.84
C LEU A 128 -25.89 -3.01 -0.68
N ILE A 129 -25.40 -1.99 -1.42
CA ILE A 129 -25.65 -1.85 -2.86
C ILE A 129 -24.91 -2.93 -3.64
N TYR A 130 -23.63 -3.16 -3.35
CA TYR A 130 -22.82 -4.15 -4.07
C TYR A 130 -22.97 -5.58 -3.52
N ARG A 131 -23.60 -5.76 -2.36
CA ARG A 131 -23.64 -7.06 -1.66
C ARG A 131 -22.26 -7.70 -1.65
N SER A 132 -21.25 -6.94 -1.28
CA SER A 132 -19.85 -7.30 -1.43
C SER A 132 -19.47 -8.56 -0.65
N GLN A 133 -20.01 -8.77 0.55
CA GLN A 133 -19.80 -9.94 1.41
C GLN A 133 -21.16 -10.44 1.94
N PRO A 134 -21.98 -11.11 1.11
CA PRO A 134 -23.30 -11.60 1.52
C PRO A 134 -23.16 -12.82 2.44
N GLU A 135 -24.00 -12.91 3.47
CA GLU A 135 -24.04 -14.04 4.41
C GLU A 135 -24.51 -15.35 3.75
N ASP A 136 -25.30 -15.26 2.68
CA ASP A 136 -25.95 -16.36 1.98
C ASP A 136 -25.12 -16.95 0.83
N ALA A 137 -23.91 -16.46 0.58
CA ALA A 137 -23.04 -16.94 -0.48
C ALA A 137 -21.58 -17.09 0.00
N ALA A 138 -20.88 -18.08 -0.56
CA ALA A 138 -19.45 -18.22 -0.35
C ALA A 138 -18.74 -16.96 -0.85
N PHE A 139 -17.90 -16.40 0.00
CA PHE A 139 -17.04 -15.27 -0.31
C PHE A 139 -15.58 -15.74 -0.32
N PRO A 140 -14.74 -15.22 -1.20
CA PRO A 140 -13.31 -15.48 -1.15
C PRO A 140 -12.71 -15.17 0.23
N SER A 141 -11.80 -16.00 0.72
CA SER A 141 -11.07 -15.70 1.95
C SER A 141 -10.35 -14.36 1.82
N LEU A 142 -10.63 -13.41 2.72
CA LEU A 142 -10.12 -12.04 2.65
C LEU A 142 -9.04 -11.81 3.71
N PHE A 143 -7.84 -11.47 3.25
CA PHE A 143 -6.69 -11.16 4.08
C PHE A 143 -6.46 -9.65 4.10
N GLY A 144 -6.43 -9.04 5.30
CA GLY A 144 -6.11 -7.62 5.48
C GLY A 144 -4.75 -7.44 6.15
N VAL A 145 -3.84 -6.65 5.57
CA VAL A 145 -2.50 -6.42 6.14
C VAL A 145 -2.32 -4.95 6.48
N THR A 146 -2.00 -4.67 7.75
CA THR A 146 -1.64 -3.32 8.22
C THR A 146 -0.29 -3.31 8.95
N GLY A 147 0.23 -2.12 9.17
CA GLY A 147 1.51 -1.82 9.81
C GLY A 147 2.16 -0.60 9.17
N THR A 148 3.36 -0.22 9.60
CA THR A 148 4.11 0.87 8.94
C THR A 148 4.76 0.35 7.68
N ASN A 149 5.64 -0.61 7.77
CA ASN A 149 6.41 -1.19 6.68
C ASN A 149 5.97 -2.65 6.41
N GLY A 150 6.17 -3.16 5.20
CA GLY A 150 5.95 -4.57 4.85
C GLY A 150 4.57 -4.91 4.28
N LYS A 151 3.56 -4.05 4.34
CA LYS A 151 2.20 -4.33 3.84
C LYS A 151 2.17 -4.87 2.41
N THR A 152 2.76 -4.13 1.48
CA THR A 152 2.79 -4.49 0.06
C THR A 152 3.47 -5.84 -0.17
N THR A 153 4.66 -6.03 0.38
CA THR A 153 5.38 -7.31 0.23
C THR A 153 4.59 -8.47 0.81
N THR A 154 4.00 -8.31 2.00
CA THR A 154 3.20 -9.36 2.64
C THR A 154 1.95 -9.70 1.82
N THR A 155 1.24 -8.71 1.25
CA THR A 155 0.05 -8.98 0.41
C THR A 155 0.42 -9.68 -0.90
N TYR A 156 1.56 -9.32 -1.52
CA TYR A 156 2.10 -10.03 -2.68
C TYR A 156 2.50 -11.47 -2.32
N PHE A 157 3.13 -11.68 -1.17
CA PHE A 157 3.50 -13.01 -0.70
C PHE A 157 2.27 -13.88 -0.41
N ILE A 158 1.23 -13.34 0.25
CA ILE A 158 -0.05 -14.03 0.42
C ILE A 158 -0.63 -14.42 -0.94
N ASN A 159 -0.68 -13.47 -1.89
CA ASN A 159 -1.22 -13.73 -3.22
C ASN A 159 -0.43 -14.83 -3.96
N SER A 160 0.90 -14.77 -3.92
CA SER A 160 1.76 -15.77 -4.56
C SER A 160 1.62 -17.15 -3.90
N LEU A 161 1.55 -17.22 -2.56
CA LEU A 161 1.35 -18.47 -1.85
C LEU A 161 -0.02 -19.09 -2.14
N LEU A 162 -1.07 -18.28 -2.21
CA LEU A 162 -2.40 -18.75 -2.60
C LEU A 162 -2.43 -19.30 -4.03
N ARG A 163 -1.69 -18.68 -4.97
CA ARG A 163 -1.50 -19.24 -6.33
C ARG A 163 -0.76 -20.56 -6.30
N ALA A 164 0.29 -20.69 -5.49
CA ALA A 164 1.01 -21.96 -5.31
C ALA A 164 0.11 -23.08 -4.75
N LEU A 165 -0.92 -22.72 -3.96
CA LEU A 165 -1.98 -23.61 -3.49
C LEU A 165 -3.10 -23.84 -4.54
N GLY A 166 -2.91 -23.42 -5.79
CA GLY A 166 -3.87 -23.60 -6.87
C GLY A 166 -5.11 -22.69 -6.80
N LYS A 167 -5.10 -21.65 -5.96
CA LYS A 167 -6.20 -20.67 -5.84
C LYS A 167 -6.07 -19.57 -6.90
N GLN A 168 -7.16 -18.85 -7.12
CA GLN A 168 -7.19 -17.64 -7.95
C GLN A 168 -7.40 -16.42 -7.06
N PRO A 169 -6.33 -15.84 -6.50
CA PRO A 169 -6.46 -14.72 -5.57
C PRO A 169 -6.55 -13.37 -6.29
N GLY A 170 -7.32 -12.45 -5.69
CA GLY A 170 -7.29 -11.02 -5.97
C GLY A 170 -6.24 -10.30 -5.13
N LEU A 171 -5.90 -9.07 -5.52
CA LEU A 171 -5.01 -8.17 -4.81
C LEU A 171 -5.57 -6.75 -4.83
N ILE A 172 -5.59 -6.08 -3.69
CA ILE A 172 -5.86 -4.64 -3.58
C ILE A 172 -4.70 -4.00 -2.83
N GLY A 173 -3.87 -3.23 -3.52
CA GLY A 173 -2.65 -2.70 -2.92
C GLY A 173 -2.15 -1.40 -3.53
N THR A 174 -1.01 -0.96 -3.04
CA THR A 174 -0.36 0.31 -3.42
C THR A 174 0.04 0.33 -4.89
N ILE A 175 0.51 -0.80 -5.42
CA ILE A 175 1.08 -0.89 -6.76
C ILE A 175 -0.03 -1.09 -7.79
N GLU A 176 -0.89 -2.07 -7.54
CA GLU A 176 -1.90 -2.51 -8.49
C GLU A 176 -3.11 -3.14 -7.79
N ILE A 177 -4.17 -3.30 -8.56
CA ILE A 177 -5.38 -4.03 -8.18
C ILE A 177 -5.54 -5.18 -9.18
N VAL A 178 -5.63 -6.41 -8.67
CA VAL A 178 -5.89 -7.62 -9.46
C VAL A 178 -7.24 -8.18 -9.07
N ALA A 179 -8.18 -8.19 -9.98
CA ALA A 179 -9.56 -8.66 -9.75
C ALA A 179 -10.01 -9.70 -10.80
N GLY A 180 -9.12 -10.65 -11.14
CA GLY A 180 -9.39 -11.71 -12.11
C GLY A 180 -9.34 -11.26 -13.57
N GLY A 181 -8.54 -10.27 -13.89
CA GLY A 181 -8.28 -9.74 -15.23
C GLY A 181 -6.91 -9.07 -15.26
N GLU A 182 -6.66 -8.24 -16.26
CA GLU A 182 -5.43 -7.44 -16.33
C GLU A 182 -5.28 -6.57 -15.08
N PRO A 183 -4.06 -6.46 -14.52
CA PRO A 183 -3.79 -5.60 -13.38
C PRO A 183 -4.10 -4.13 -13.70
N ILE A 184 -4.75 -3.45 -12.75
CA ILE A 184 -5.11 -2.04 -12.85
C ILE A 184 -4.18 -1.26 -11.93
N PRO A 185 -3.48 -0.20 -12.42
CA PRO A 185 -2.67 0.66 -11.57
C PRO A 185 -3.49 1.25 -10.42
N SER A 186 -2.96 1.18 -9.20
CA SER A 186 -3.62 1.75 -8.04
C SER A 186 -3.30 3.24 -7.90
N LEU A 187 -4.30 4.04 -7.47
CA LEU A 187 -4.13 5.45 -7.13
C LEU A 187 -3.94 5.66 -5.63
N LEU A 188 -4.38 4.70 -4.82
CA LEU A 188 -4.36 4.75 -3.36
C LEU A 188 -4.01 3.36 -2.83
N THR A 189 -3.20 3.28 -1.80
CA THR A 189 -2.88 2.00 -1.12
C THR A 189 -4.13 1.19 -0.79
N THR A 190 -5.18 1.87 -0.34
CA THR A 190 -6.52 1.31 -0.11
C THR A 190 -7.51 2.26 -0.78
N PRO A 191 -8.27 1.82 -1.78
CA PRO A 191 -9.26 2.64 -2.48
C PRO A 191 -10.36 3.19 -1.56
N GLU A 192 -11.18 4.11 -2.05
CA GLU A 192 -12.37 4.58 -1.33
C GLU A 192 -13.39 3.45 -1.15
N SER A 193 -14.20 3.53 -0.12
CA SER A 193 -15.13 2.47 0.27
C SER A 193 -16.06 1.98 -0.86
N PRO A 194 -16.62 2.84 -1.72
CA PRO A 194 -17.38 2.38 -2.89
C PRO A 194 -16.57 1.48 -3.81
N ASP A 195 -15.31 1.84 -4.07
CA ASP A 195 -14.44 1.07 -4.96
C ASP A 195 -14.02 -0.26 -4.31
N VAL A 196 -13.73 -0.27 -2.98
CA VAL A 196 -13.42 -1.51 -2.24
C VAL A 196 -14.59 -2.49 -2.33
N HIS A 197 -15.81 -2.06 -2.03
CA HIS A 197 -16.98 -2.94 -2.07
C HIS A 197 -17.34 -3.39 -3.49
N ALA A 198 -17.16 -2.52 -4.48
CA ALA A 198 -17.34 -2.88 -5.90
C ALA A 198 -16.32 -3.94 -6.33
N LEU A 199 -15.05 -3.79 -5.97
CA LEU A 199 -13.97 -4.74 -6.28
C LEU A 199 -14.24 -6.11 -5.62
N LEU A 200 -14.64 -6.14 -4.36
CA LEU A 200 -14.99 -7.39 -3.68
C LEU A 200 -16.17 -8.10 -4.37
N ALA A 201 -17.19 -7.35 -4.79
CA ALA A 201 -18.30 -7.90 -5.56
C ALA A 201 -17.85 -8.41 -6.95
N LEU A 202 -16.96 -7.68 -7.63
CA LEU A 202 -16.38 -8.08 -8.91
C LEU A 202 -15.51 -9.35 -8.79
N MET A 203 -14.69 -9.46 -7.75
CA MET A 203 -13.88 -10.65 -7.47
C MET A 203 -14.77 -11.88 -7.27
N ARG A 204 -15.87 -11.72 -6.52
CA ARG A 204 -16.87 -12.80 -6.36
C ARG A 204 -17.54 -13.15 -7.69
N GLU A 205 -17.96 -12.16 -8.49
CA GLU A 205 -18.58 -12.38 -9.81
C GLU A 205 -17.64 -13.16 -10.74
N ARG A 206 -16.34 -12.90 -10.65
CA ARG A 206 -15.29 -13.58 -11.43
C ARG A 206 -14.86 -14.92 -10.84
N GLY A 207 -15.41 -15.32 -9.69
CA GLY A 207 -15.13 -16.60 -9.07
C GLY A 207 -13.74 -16.71 -8.45
N LEU A 208 -13.16 -15.60 -7.95
CA LEU A 208 -11.89 -15.65 -7.23
C LEU A 208 -12.07 -16.37 -5.88
N ASP A 209 -11.04 -17.14 -5.49
CA ASP A 209 -11.07 -17.98 -4.29
C ASP A 209 -10.63 -17.24 -3.02
N ALA A 210 -9.83 -16.20 -3.18
CA ALA A 210 -9.27 -15.42 -2.09
C ALA A 210 -8.94 -13.99 -2.55
N ALA A 211 -8.68 -13.10 -1.60
CA ALA A 211 -8.13 -11.78 -1.89
C ALA A 211 -7.24 -11.29 -0.74
N SER A 212 -6.16 -10.59 -1.09
CA SER A 212 -5.32 -9.87 -0.12
C SER A 212 -5.45 -8.36 -0.32
N MET A 213 -5.50 -7.61 0.79
CA MET A 213 -5.68 -6.16 0.78
C MET A 213 -4.70 -5.47 1.73
N GLU A 214 -4.03 -4.44 1.22
CA GLU A 214 -3.32 -3.50 2.08
C GLU A 214 -4.32 -2.57 2.79
N VAL A 215 -4.24 -2.49 4.11
CA VAL A 215 -5.08 -1.61 4.94
C VAL A 215 -4.21 -0.53 5.57
N SER A 216 -4.18 0.65 4.95
CA SER A 216 -3.43 1.79 5.48
C SER A 216 -4.15 2.44 6.67
N SER A 217 -3.41 3.15 7.53
CA SER A 217 -4.03 3.92 8.62
C SER A 217 -4.96 5.02 8.10
N HIS A 218 -4.60 5.65 6.98
CA HIS A 218 -5.49 6.59 6.29
C HIS A 218 -6.82 5.93 5.90
N ALA A 219 -6.77 4.68 5.43
CA ALA A 219 -7.99 3.96 5.04
C ALA A 219 -8.92 3.71 6.23
N ILE A 220 -8.35 3.43 7.40
CA ILE A 220 -9.12 3.26 8.64
C ILE A 220 -9.69 4.61 9.09
N SER A 221 -8.84 5.65 9.21
CA SER A 221 -9.27 7.00 9.62
C SER A 221 -10.33 7.60 8.70
N TYR A 222 -10.22 7.38 7.39
CA TYR A 222 -11.19 7.87 6.39
C TYR A 222 -12.31 6.87 6.11
N ARG A 223 -12.45 5.83 6.94
CA ARG A 223 -13.54 4.84 6.86
C ARG A 223 -13.64 4.11 5.52
N ARG A 224 -12.53 3.91 4.81
CA ARG A 224 -12.52 3.27 3.49
C ARG A 224 -12.78 1.77 3.54
N VAL A 225 -12.53 1.14 4.69
CA VAL A 225 -12.75 -0.29 4.93
C VAL A 225 -13.91 -0.57 5.90
N ASP A 226 -14.77 0.42 6.15
CA ASP A 226 -15.98 0.21 6.94
C ASP A 226 -16.89 -0.81 6.26
N SER A 227 -17.48 -1.70 7.04
CA SER A 227 -18.31 -2.84 6.58
C SER A 227 -17.57 -3.89 5.76
N VAL A 228 -16.22 -3.90 5.77
CA VAL A 228 -15.42 -5.01 5.26
C VAL A 228 -15.08 -5.92 6.43
N MET A 229 -15.35 -7.22 6.28
CA MET A 229 -14.98 -8.27 7.23
C MET A 229 -13.81 -9.09 6.68
N PHE A 230 -12.66 -9.00 7.33
CA PHE A 230 -11.48 -9.80 6.99
C PHE A 230 -11.56 -11.17 7.68
N ASP A 231 -11.20 -12.24 6.98
CA ASP A 231 -11.07 -13.56 7.61
C ASP A 231 -9.81 -13.64 8.46
N VAL A 232 -8.70 -13.02 7.98
CA VAL A 232 -7.45 -12.92 8.72
C VAL A 232 -6.89 -11.50 8.59
N ALA A 233 -6.68 -10.82 9.71
CA ALA A 233 -5.96 -9.55 9.79
C ALA A 233 -4.50 -9.77 10.19
N GLY A 234 -3.55 -9.17 9.47
CA GLY A 234 -2.11 -9.25 9.74
C GLY A 234 -1.54 -7.91 10.21
N PHE A 235 -0.71 -7.94 11.24
CA PHE A 235 0.06 -6.79 11.72
C PHE A 235 1.55 -7.02 11.52
N THR A 236 2.20 -6.13 10.75
CA THR A 236 3.63 -6.25 10.45
C THR A 236 4.51 -5.61 11.54
N ASN A 237 4.37 -4.31 11.77
CA ASN A 237 5.15 -3.50 12.72
C ASN A 237 4.56 -2.10 12.86
N LEU A 238 5.04 -1.33 13.86
CA LEU A 238 4.76 0.09 13.96
C LEU A 238 6.03 0.89 14.26
N THR A 239 6.42 1.74 13.32
CA THR A 239 7.52 2.69 13.46
C THR A 239 7.05 4.09 13.10
N GLN A 240 7.86 5.13 13.34
CA GLN A 240 7.46 6.51 13.10
C GLN A 240 7.17 6.75 11.61
N ASP A 241 5.92 7.09 11.33
CA ASP A 241 5.45 7.57 10.03
C ASP A 241 4.08 8.25 10.21
N HIS A 242 3.64 9.07 9.25
CA HIS A 242 2.32 9.69 9.22
C HIS A 242 1.89 10.46 10.49
N LEU A 243 2.84 11.03 11.25
CA LEU A 243 2.52 11.84 12.44
C LEU A 243 1.87 13.17 12.08
N ASP A 244 1.99 13.62 10.85
CA ASP A 244 1.25 14.74 10.28
C ASP A 244 -0.28 14.51 10.31
N LEU A 245 -0.74 13.28 10.13
CA LEU A 245 -2.15 12.90 10.22
C LEU A 245 -2.56 12.53 11.64
N HIS A 246 -1.74 11.72 12.33
CA HIS A 246 -2.14 11.09 13.60
C HIS A 246 -1.72 11.89 14.84
N GLY A 247 -0.77 12.83 14.71
CA GLY A 247 -0.27 13.66 15.80
C GLY A 247 0.65 12.94 16.78
N SER A 248 0.42 11.65 17.08
CA SER A 248 1.25 10.85 17.98
C SER A 248 1.34 9.38 17.57
N MET A 249 2.36 8.68 18.07
CA MET A 249 2.50 7.22 17.86
C MET A 249 1.35 6.44 18.50
N GLU A 250 0.80 6.91 19.61
CA GLU A 250 -0.33 6.28 20.29
C GLU A 250 -1.60 6.35 19.43
N GLU A 251 -1.92 7.51 18.86
CA GLU A 251 -3.07 7.67 17.95
C GLU A 251 -2.88 6.87 16.65
N TYR A 252 -1.65 6.82 16.15
CA TYR A 252 -1.31 6.00 14.99
C TYR A 252 -1.52 4.51 15.28
N PHE A 253 -1.11 4.05 16.47
CA PHE A 253 -1.36 2.69 16.94
C PHE A 253 -2.87 2.42 17.10
N ASN A 254 -3.59 3.29 17.81
CA ASN A 254 -5.03 3.13 18.08
C ASN A 254 -5.80 3.00 16.76
N THR A 255 -5.48 3.83 15.77
CA THR A 255 -6.09 3.73 14.44
C THR A 255 -5.89 2.36 13.81
N LYS A 256 -4.66 1.83 13.82
CA LYS A 256 -4.41 0.50 13.24
C LYS A 256 -5.06 -0.63 14.04
N ALA A 257 -5.11 -0.49 15.36
CA ALA A 257 -5.72 -1.47 16.25
C ALA A 257 -7.21 -1.70 15.97
N GLU A 258 -7.92 -0.71 15.40
CA GLU A 258 -9.32 -0.87 14.98
C GLU A 258 -9.53 -2.04 14.00
N LEU A 259 -8.52 -2.40 13.20
CA LEU A 259 -8.62 -3.54 12.27
C LEU A 259 -8.77 -4.88 13.02
N PHE A 260 -8.30 -4.95 14.27
CA PHE A 260 -8.21 -6.18 15.08
C PHE A 260 -9.36 -6.30 16.08
N THR A 261 -10.54 -5.88 15.65
CA THR A 261 -11.79 -5.96 16.41
C THR A 261 -12.78 -6.91 15.76
N ALA A 262 -13.71 -7.49 16.54
CA ALA A 262 -14.72 -8.42 16.07
C ALA A 262 -15.65 -7.85 14.96
N GLY A 263 -15.73 -6.51 14.87
CA GLY A 263 -16.46 -5.83 13.80
C GLY A 263 -15.72 -5.75 12.45
N ARG A 264 -14.43 -6.11 12.40
CA ARG A 264 -13.58 -5.94 11.20
C ARG A 264 -12.82 -7.19 10.79
N ALA A 265 -12.48 -8.08 11.73
CA ALA A 265 -11.76 -9.31 11.40
C ALA A 265 -12.26 -10.48 12.26
N ARG A 266 -12.16 -11.70 11.73
CA ARG A 266 -12.52 -12.93 12.43
C ARG A 266 -11.39 -13.42 13.33
N GLN A 267 -10.14 -13.24 12.89
CA GLN A 267 -8.92 -13.60 13.61
C GLN A 267 -7.74 -12.77 13.13
N ALA A 268 -6.65 -12.80 13.88
CA ALA A 268 -5.46 -12.02 13.61
C ALA A 268 -4.18 -12.85 13.67
N VAL A 269 -3.17 -12.42 12.89
CA VAL A 269 -1.77 -12.80 13.07
C VAL A 269 -0.98 -11.53 13.36
N VAL A 270 -0.30 -11.49 14.51
CA VAL A 270 0.37 -10.29 15.00
C VAL A 270 1.85 -10.55 15.21
N THR A 271 2.72 -9.82 14.49
CA THR A 271 4.15 -9.82 14.77
C THR A 271 4.42 -9.08 16.08
N VAL A 272 5.09 -9.73 17.04
CA VAL A 272 5.30 -9.23 18.41
C VAL A 272 6.73 -8.80 18.72
N ASP A 273 7.54 -8.58 17.70
CA ASP A 273 8.95 -8.18 17.84
C ASP A 273 9.11 -6.78 18.44
N ASP A 274 8.18 -5.88 18.17
CA ASP A 274 8.12 -4.54 18.77
C ASP A 274 7.11 -4.45 19.93
N GLU A 275 7.17 -3.34 20.69
CA GLU A 275 6.25 -3.10 21.82
C GLU A 275 4.79 -2.94 21.37
N TRP A 276 4.56 -2.42 20.17
CA TRP A 276 3.24 -2.16 19.63
C TRP A 276 2.53 -3.45 19.24
N GLY A 277 3.26 -4.39 18.63
CA GLY A 277 2.74 -5.72 18.34
C GLY A 277 2.35 -6.48 19.60
N ARG A 278 3.21 -6.44 20.64
CA ARG A 278 2.88 -7.03 21.94
C ARG A 278 1.65 -6.39 22.59
N LYS A 279 1.56 -5.06 22.52
CA LYS A 279 0.40 -4.31 23.01
C LYS A 279 -0.87 -4.70 22.25
N LEU A 280 -0.79 -4.78 20.90
CA LEU A 280 -1.92 -5.17 20.07
C LEU A 280 -2.43 -6.57 20.37
N ALA A 281 -1.53 -7.55 20.50
CA ALA A 281 -1.88 -8.93 20.83
C ALA A 281 -2.63 -9.03 22.18
N GLY A 282 -2.28 -8.16 23.15
CA GLY A 282 -2.94 -8.12 24.46
C GLY A 282 -4.26 -7.34 24.50
N LEU A 283 -4.53 -6.48 23.51
CA LEU A 283 -5.73 -5.63 23.46
C LEU A 283 -6.82 -6.16 22.53
N SER A 284 -6.46 -7.03 21.59
CA SER A 284 -7.39 -7.56 20.58
C SER A 284 -8.51 -8.36 21.21
N ASP A 285 -9.75 -8.17 20.75
CA ASP A 285 -10.94 -8.91 21.20
C ASP A 285 -11.31 -10.10 20.30
N ILE A 286 -10.45 -10.41 19.29
CA ILE A 286 -10.56 -11.56 18.40
C ILE A 286 -9.43 -12.56 18.67
N PRO A 287 -9.54 -13.83 18.21
CA PRO A 287 -8.44 -14.79 18.29
C PRO A 287 -7.17 -14.25 17.66
N VAL A 288 -6.05 -14.28 18.38
CA VAL A 288 -4.74 -13.83 17.92
C VAL A 288 -3.77 -15.00 17.90
N THR A 289 -3.09 -15.17 16.78
CA THR A 289 -1.87 -15.97 16.66
C THR A 289 -0.68 -15.01 16.65
N THR A 290 0.26 -15.20 17.55
CA THR A 290 1.45 -14.38 17.67
C THR A 290 2.63 -14.93 16.88
N LEU A 291 3.42 -14.05 16.27
CA LEU A 291 4.60 -14.39 15.46
C LEU A 291 5.80 -13.57 15.93
N SER A 292 6.93 -14.22 16.22
CA SER A 292 8.23 -13.57 16.38
C SER A 292 9.15 -13.90 15.20
N ALA A 293 9.62 -12.88 14.50
CA ALA A 293 10.62 -12.98 13.44
C ALA A 293 12.02 -12.57 13.92
N ALA A 294 12.18 -12.16 15.18
CA ALA A 294 13.46 -11.80 15.76
C ALA A 294 14.36 -13.04 15.91
N SER A 295 15.55 -12.98 15.28
CA SER A 295 16.53 -14.07 15.28
C SER A 295 17.44 -14.14 16.53
N SER A 296 17.22 -13.29 17.55
CA SER A 296 18.12 -13.13 18.69
C SER A 296 17.68 -13.92 19.93
N SER A 297 18.64 -14.27 20.78
CA SER A 297 18.40 -14.81 22.13
C SER A 297 17.73 -13.73 23.00
N GLY A 298 16.42 -13.69 23.02
CA GLY A 298 15.58 -12.66 23.66
C GLY A 298 14.37 -12.32 22.80
N ALA A 299 14.11 -13.11 21.74
CA ALA A 299 12.87 -13.07 20.99
C ALA A 299 11.68 -13.17 21.97
N PRO A 300 10.62 -12.37 21.77
CA PRO A 300 9.43 -12.45 22.62
C PRO A 300 8.79 -13.83 22.51
N ASP A 301 8.15 -14.26 23.60
CA ASP A 301 7.32 -15.46 23.58
C ASP A 301 6.17 -15.29 22.58
N ALA A 302 6.06 -16.22 21.65
CA ALA A 302 5.08 -16.18 20.58
C ALA A 302 4.65 -17.60 20.18
N ASP A 303 3.48 -17.77 19.58
CA ASP A 303 3.00 -19.06 19.09
C ASP A 303 3.92 -19.62 18.00
N TRP A 304 4.35 -18.75 17.06
CA TRP A 304 5.28 -19.07 15.99
C TRP A 304 6.58 -18.26 16.13
N HIS A 305 7.72 -18.92 15.87
CA HIS A 305 9.05 -18.32 15.90
C HIS A 305 9.81 -18.61 14.62
N VAL A 306 10.46 -17.59 14.06
CA VAL A 306 11.46 -17.78 13.00
C VAL A 306 12.75 -18.32 13.61
N ALA A 307 13.29 -19.37 13.02
CA ALA A 307 14.54 -20.01 13.42
C ALA A 307 15.38 -20.39 12.21
N SER A 308 16.63 -20.79 12.44
CA SER A 308 17.52 -21.41 11.43
C SER A 308 17.63 -20.57 10.14
N ILE A 309 17.79 -19.23 10.25
CA ILE A 309 17.92 -18.36 9.07
C ILE A 309 19.27 -18.61 8.41
N ASN A 310 19.26 -19.08 7.15
CA ASN A 310 20.43 -19.33 6.33
C ASN A 310 20.34 -18.56 5.02
N PRO A 311 21.43 -17.94 4.53
CA PRO A 311 21.43 -17.31 3.22
C PRO A 311 21.14 -18.32 2.10
N ARG A 312 20.28 -17.98 1.16
CA ARG A 312 20.00 -18.74 -0.06
C ARG A 312 19.85 -17.78 -1.26
N GLY A 313 20.88 -17.70 -2.08
CA GLY A 313 20.94 -16.69 -3.14
C GLY A 313 20.99 -15.27 -2.57
N LEU A 314 20.10 -14.40 -3.01
CA LEU A 314 19.93 -13.04 -2.47
C LEU A 314 19.03 -12.99 -1.23
N GLY A 315 18.22 -14.01 -1.03
CA GLY A 315 17.28 -14.13 0.06
C GLY A 315 17.75 -15.08 1.15
N SER A 316 16.78 -15.68 1.85
CA SER A 316 17.03 -16.55 3.00
C SER A 316 16.09 -17.74 3.03
N GLU A 317 16.62 -18.90 3.46
CA GLU A 317 15.85 -20.05 3.90
C GLU A 317 15.77 -20.04 5.42
N PHE A 318 14.60 -20.33 5.97
CA PHE A 318 14.37 -20.33 7.41
C PHE A 318 13.29 -21.33 7.83
N GLU A 319 13.22 -21.61 9.11
CA GLU A 319 12.19 -22.45 9.70
C GLU A 319 11.22 -21.62 10.53
N LEU A 320 9.94 -22.00 10.50
CA LEU A 320 8.90 -21.51 11.40
C LEU A 320 8.58 -22.62 12.40
N HIS A 321 8.87 -22.40 13.67
CA HIS A 321 8.59 -23.33 14.75
C HIS A 321 7.39 -22.87 15.56
N HIS A 322 6.40 -23.73 15.72
CA HIS A 322 5.25 -23.51 16.58
C HIS A 322 5.48 -24.10 17.97
N THR A 323 4.90 -23.50 19.00
CA THR A 323 5.03 -23.95 20.41
C THR A 323 4.55 -25.39 20.67
N ASP A 324 3.69 -25.95 19.82
CA ASP A 324 3.24 -27.34 19.90
C ASP A 324 4.18 -28.36 19.22
N GLY A 325 5.28 -27.89 18.61
CA GLY A 325 6.31 -28.72 17.98
C GLY A 325 6.18 -28.85 16.46
N ARG A 326 5.19 -28.23 15.81
CA ARG A 326 5.11 -28.14 14.35
C ARG A 326 6.23 -27.29 13.78
N THR A 327 6.67 -27.60 12.57
CA THR A 327 7.74 -26.85 11.89
C THR A 327 7.45 -26.75 10.41
N LEU A 328 7.55 -25.54 9.86
CA LEU A 328 7.47 -25.25 8.42
C LEU A 328 8.81 -24.73 7.92
N ARG A 329 9.22 -25.17 6.73
CA ARG A 329 10.39 -24.63 6.02
C ARG A 329 9.92 -23.59 5.00
N VAL A 330 10.56 -22.43 5.01
CA VAL A 330 10.17 -21.30 4.17
C VAL A 330 11.41 -20.71 3.50
N HIS A 331 11.27 -20.31 2.25
CA HIS A 331 12.31 -19.59 1.51
C HIS A 331 11.75 -18.27 0.99
N THR A 332 12.52 -17.18 1.12
CA THR A 332 12.25 -15.90 0.46
C THR A 332 13.40 -15.52 -0.46
N GLY A 333 13.11 -15.08 -1.67
CA GLY A 333 14.10 -14.61 -2.64
C GLY A 333 14.51 -13.14 -2.45
N LEU A 334 13.77 -12.37 -1.64
CA LEU A 334 14.07 -10.97 -1.39
C LEU A 334 15.06 -10.82 -0.22
N PRO A 335 16.07 -9.94 -0.35
CA PRO A 335 17.05 -9.72 0.70
C PRO A 335 16.48 -9.00 1.93
N GLY A 336 17.11 -9.21 3.09
CA GLY A 336 16.84 -8.54 4.35
C GLY A 336 15.90 -9.30 5.29
N ASP A 337 16.20 -9.19 6.59
CA ASP A 337 15.45 -9.86 7.67
C ASP A 337 13.97 -9.46 7.70
N PHE A 338 13.65 -8.24 7.27
CA PHE A 338 12.27 -7.79 7.17
C PHE A 338 11.46 -8.56 6.11
N ASN A 339 12.11 -9.11 5.07
CA ASN A 339 11.43 -9.97 4.10
C ASN A 339 11.26 -11.40 4.62
N VAL A 340 12.15 -11.86 5.50
CA VAL A 340 11.91 -13.07 6.31
C VAL A 340 10.66 -12.89 7.17
N ALA A 341 10.53 -11.75 7.86
CA ALA A 341 9.35 -11.43 8.66
C ALA A 341 8.07 -11.33 7.82
N ASN A 342 8.12 -10.70 6.64
CA ASN A 342 6.99 -10.60 5.72
C ASN A 342 6.55 -11.99 5.20
N ALA A 343 7.50 -12.85 4.84
CA ALA A 343 7.22 -14.22 4.38
C ALA A 343 6.66 -15.10 5.52
N ALA A 344 7.21 -14.97 6.72
CA ALA A 344 6.71 -15.64 7.90
C ALA A 344 5.26 -15.23 8.22
N LEU A 345 4.97 -13.92 8.21
CA LEU A 345 3.62 -13.41 8.43
C LEU A 345 2.64 -13.91 7.37
N ALA A 346 3.01 -13.86 6.09
CA ALA A 346 2.19 -14.36 5.00
C ALA A 346 1.87 -15.86 5.16
N THR A 347 2.88 -16.67 5.52
CA THR A 347 2.74 -18.12 5.75
C THR A 347 1.76 -18.41 6.88
N VAL A 348 1.95 -17.75 8.04
CA VAL A 348 1.08 -17.96 9.21
C VAL A 348 -0.33 -17.43 8.97
N MET A 349 -0.51 -16.33 8.23
CA MET A 349 -1.84 -15.82 7.87
C MET A 349 -2.60 -16.80 6.97
N VAL A 350 -1.93 -17.39 5.96
CA VAL A 350 -2.55 -18.39 5.09
C VAL A 350 -2.88 -19.65 5.87
N LEU A 351 -2.00 -20.11 6.76
CA LEU A 351 -2.28 -21.24 7.65
C LEU A 351 -3.49 -20.95 8.56
N ALA A 352 -3.56 -19.75 9.15
CA ALA A 352 -4.67 -19.34 10.02
C ALA A 352 -6.02 -19.34 9.28
N SER A 353 -6.05 -19.16 7.96
CA SER A 353 -7.29 -19.24 7.17
C SER A 353 -7.87 -20.65 7.04
N GLY A 354 -7.19 -21.67 7.59
CA GLY A 354 -7.65 -23.05 7.62
C GLY A 354 -7.08 -23.93 6.49
N VAL A 355 -6.04 -23.49 5.80
CA VAL A 355 -5.28 -24.32 4.86
C VAL A 355 -4.58 -25.43 5.64
N ASP A 356 -4.59 -26.65 5.11
CA ASP A 356 -3.88 -27.79 5.71
C ASP A 356 -2.37 -27.57 5.70
N GLU A 357 -1.70 -27.90 6.81
CA GLU A 357 -0.27 -27.64 6.98
C GLU A 357 0.59 -28.42 5.98
N SER A 358 0.22 -29.66 5.66
CA SER A 358 0.96 -30.46 4.68
C SER A 358 0.78 -29.92 3.26
N GLU A 359 -0.43 -29.48 2.90
CA GLU A 359 -0.70 -28.82 1.62
C GLU A 359 0.09 -27.51 1.49
N LEU A 360 0.16 -26.75 2.59
CA LEU A 360 0.95 -25.51 2.64
C LEU A 360 2.44 -25.78 2.46
N GLN A 361 3.00 -26.78 3.16
CA GLN A 361 4.42 -27.14 3.03
C GLN A 361 4.74 -27.66 1.62
N ASP A 362 3.88 -28.48 1.04
CA ASP A 362 4.04 -28.98 -0.32
C ASP A 362 4.07 -27.82 -1.34
N ALA A 363 3.22 -26.81 -1.16
CA ALA A 363 3.19 -25.61 -2.01
C ALA A 363 4.46 -24.75 -1.85
N LEU A 364 4.96 -24.59 -0.61
CA LEU A 364 6.19 -23.87 -0.32
C LEU A 364 7.41 -24.56 -0.96
N ASP A 365 7.50 -25.89 -0.84
CA ASP A 365 8.62 -26.67 -1.36
C ASP A 365 8.59 -26.77 -2.92
N ALA A 366 7.41 -26.82 -3.53
CA ALA A 366 7.28 -27.03 -4.98
C ALA A 366 7.40 -25.74 -5.82
N HIS A 367 7.01 -24.58 -5.25
CA HIS A 367 6.79 -23.37 -6.06
C HIS A 367 7.62 -22.15 -5.64
N ASP A 368 8.37 -22.22 -4.52
CA ASP A 368 9.14 -21.07 -4.00
C ASP A 368 8.36 -19.73 -4.06
N PRO A 369 7.14 -19.64 -3.49
CA PRO A 369 6.20 -18.54 -3.77
C PRO A 369 6.71 -17.16 -3.37
N PHE A 370 7.65 -17.06 -2.44
CA PHE A 370 8.21 -15.79 -1.98
C PHE A 370 9.47 -15.34 -2.73
N THR A 371 9.71 -15.92 -3.92
CA THR A 371 10.68 -15.41 -4.89
C THR A 371 10.03 -14.44 -5.90
N VAL A 372 8.72 -14.22 -5.78
CA VAL A 372 7.99 -13.27 -6.63
C VAL A 372 8.59 -11.88 -6.54
N ALA A 373 8.78 -11.25 -7.70
CA ALA A 373 9.22 -9.87 -7.76
C ALA A 373 8.09 -8.94 -7.30
N VAL A 374 8.37 -8.12 -6.29
CA VAL A 374 7.47 -7.07 -5.84
C VAL A 374 7.97 -5.73 -6.39
N PRO A 375 7.26 -5.09 -7.33
CA PRO A 375 7.76 -3.90 -8.00
C PRO A 375 8.16 -2.80 -7.00
N GLY A 376 9.41 -2.32 -7.11
CA GLY A 376 9.95 -1.27 -6.24
C GLY A 376 10.06 -1.64 -4.75
N ARG A 377 10.12 -2.92 -4.42
CA ARG A 377 10.40 -3.43 -3.06
C ARG A 377 11.59 -4.36 -3.12
N MET A 378 12.76 -3.89 -2.69
CA MET A 378 14.06 -4.59 -2.83
C MET A 378 14.23 -5.19 -4.24
N GLN A 379 13.73 -4.48 -5.26
CA GLN A 379 13.72 -4.97 -6.64
C GLN A 379 15.11 -4.94 -7.22
N LEU A 380 15.66 -6.11 -7.49
CA LEU A 380 16.98 -6.26 -8.13
C LEU A 380 16.89 -5.90 -9.62
N VAL A 381 17.72 -4.96 -10.06
CA VAL A 381 17.83 -4.51 -11.45
C VAL A 381 19.08 -5.07 -12.12
N SER A 382 20.16 -5.25 -11.35
CA SER A 382 21.43 -5.82 -11.82
C SER A 382 22.11 -6.57 -10.68
N THR A 383 22.91 -7.56 -11.01
CA THR A 383 23.73 -8.33 -10.04
C THR A 383 25.16 -7.84 -9.93
N GLU A 384 25.71 -7.20 -10.98
CA GLU A 384 27.10 -6.74 -11.06
C GLU A 384 27.19 -5.39 -11.83
N PRO A 385 27.26 -4.22 -11.11
CA PRO A 385 27.08 -4.05 -9.67
C PRO A 385 25.70 -4.49 -9.21
N ALA A 386 25.58 -4.93 -7.96
CA ALA A 386 24.26 -5.16 -7.39
C ALA A 386 23.50 -3.82 -7.37
N ALA A 387 22.35 -3.76 -8.04
CA ALA A 387 21.57 -2.52 -8.14
C ALA A 387 20.11 -2.79 -7.81
N VAL A 388 19.62 -2.10 -6.78
CA VAL A 388 18.33 -2.35 -6.16
C VAL A 388 17.49 -1.08 -6.12
N VAL A 389 16.20 -1.20 -6.39
CA VAL A 389 15.21 -0.12 -6.22
C VAL A 389 14.27 -0.50 -5.08
N ASP A 390 14.08 0.43 -4.12
CA ASP A 390 13.23 0.23 -2.96
C ASP A 390 12.39 1.46 -2.62
N PHE A 391 11.24 1.25 -2.00
CA PHE A 391 10.33 2.31 -1.55
C PHE A 391 10.70 2.89 -0.17
N ALA A 392 11.86 2.60 0.37
CA ALA A 392 12.31 3.05 1.68
C ALA A 392 12.32 4.59 1.79
N HIS A 393 11.23 5.19 2.30
CA HIS A 393 10.98 6.64 2.38
C HIS A 393 10.84 7.15 3.82
N ASN A 394 11.12 6.31 4.81
CA ASN A 394 11.17 6.68 6.23
C ASN A 394 12.45 6.17 6.88
N PRO A 395 12.82 6.66 8.08
CA PRO A 395 14.09 6.34 8.73
C PRO A 395 14.32 4.84 8.94
N ASP A 396 13.33 4.10 9.45
CA ASP A 396 13.44 2.67 9.72
C ASP A 396 13.62 1.85 8.42
N ALA A 397 12.78 2.12 7.41
CA ALA A 397 12.87 1.44 6.13
C ALA A 397 14.22 1.69 5.43
N LEU A 398 14.72 2.95 5.45
CA LEU A 398 16.01 3.29 4.86
C LEU A 398 17.17 2.56 5.57
N ALA A 399 17.16 2.53 6.91
CA ALA A 399 18.16 1.80 7.68
C ALA A 399 18.17 0.31 7.33
N ARG A 400 17.02 -0.33 7.32
CA ARG A 400 16.87 -1.76 6.98
C ARG A 400 17.28 -2.08 5.55
N ALA A 401 16.88 -1.24 4.59
CA ALA A 401 17.27 -1.41 3.19
C ALA A 401 18.79 -1.30 3.01
N LEU A 402 19.44 -0.30 3.63
CA LEU A 402 20.90 -0.13 3.59
C LEU A 402 21.65 -1.31 4.21
N MET A 403 21.17 -1.83 5.35
CA MET A 403 21.75 -3.02 5.96
C MET A 403 21.57 -4.28 5.09
N ALA A 404 20.41 -4.43 4.48
CA ALA A 404 20.09 -5.59 3.65
C ALA A 404 20.90 -5.68 2.34
N VAL A 405 21.32 -4.53 1.80
CA VAL A 405 22.10 -4.48 0.54
C VAL A 405 23.61 -4.47 0.75
N ARG A 406 24.08 -4.42 2.00
CA ARG A 406 25.52 -4.43 2.28
C ARG A 406 26.13 -5.80 2.01
N SER A 407 27.01 -5.85 1.03
CA SER A 407 27.78 -7.05 0.70
C SER A 407 28.82 -7.35 1.80
N PRO A 408 29.04 -8.63 2.15
CA PRO A 408 30.15 -9.04 3.02
C PRO A 408 31.51 -9.02 2.32
N GLU A 409 31.56 -8.79 1.01
CA GLU A 409 32.81 -8.76 0.26
C GLU A 409 33.71 -7.58 0.64
N GLU A 410 35.01 -7.82 0.77
CA GLU A 410 35.98 -6.79 1.02
C GLU A 410 36.02 -5.76 -0.14
N GLU A 411 36.17 -4.48 0.20
CA GLU A 411 36.19 -3.33 -0.72
C GLU A 411 34.86 -3.06 -1.47
N SER A 412 33.77 -3.75 -1.15
CA SER A 412 32.42 -3.42 -1.64
C SER A 412 31.89 -2.16 -0.93
N ARG A 413 31.38 -1.20 -1.72
CA ARG A 413 30.75 0.01 -1.20
C ARG A 413 29.23 -0.02 -1.41
N VAL A 414 28.51 0.61 -0.52
CA VAL A 414 27.08 0.92 -0.70
C VAL A 414 26.95 2.37 -1.16
N ILE A 415 26.38 2.56 -2.35
CA ILE A 415 26.06 3.86 -2.95
C ILE A 415 24.55 4.04 -2.88
N VAL A 416 24.06 5.04 -2.14
CA VAL A 416 22.62 5.27 -2.02
C VAL A 416 22.22 6.59 -2.69
N VAL A 417 21.09 6.55 -3.43
CA VAL A 417 20.40 7.73 -3.96
C VAL A 417 19.03 7.79 -3.30
N PHE A 418 18.72 8.91 -2.64
CA PHE A 418 17.40 9.11 -2.04
C PHE A 418 17.08 10.60 -1.88
N GLY A 419 15.83 10.88 -1.57
CA GLY A 419 15.32 12.19 -1.22
C GLY A 419 14.29 12.10 -0.10
N ALA A 420 13.55 13.18 0.09
CA ALA A 420 12.41 13.22 1.00
C ALA A 420 11.23 13.94 0.34
N THR A 421 10.03 13.47 0.63
CA THR A 421 8.79 14.01 0.07
C THR A 421 8.44 15.34 0.74
N GLY A 422 7.98 16.31 -0.05
CA GLY A 422 7.44 17.60 0.41
C GLY A 422 6.06 17.44 1.06
N GLN A 423 5.62 18.46 1.83
CA GLN A 423 4.30 18.52 2.46
C GLN A 423 3.91 17.29 3.31
N ARG A 424 4.94 16.63 3.89
CA ARG A 424 4.83 15.47 4.77
C ARG A 424 5.67 15.69 6.03
N ASP A 425 5.83 14.66 6.86
CA ASP A 425 6.65 14.71 8.07
C ASP A 425 8.07 15.25 7.78
N GLN A 426 8.31 16.52 8.13
CA GLN A 426 9.61 17.19 7.97
C GLN A 426 10.63 16.67 8.97
N GLY A 427 10.17 16.20 10.15
CA GLY A 427 11.05 15.74 11.22
C GLY A 427 11.92 14.53 10.84
N LYS A 428 11.49 13.74 9.86
CA LYS A 428 12.24 12.57 9.37
C LYS A 428 13.45 12.93 8.49
N ARG A 429 13.46 14.12 7.85
CA ARG A 429 14.45 14.50 6.83
C ARG A 429 15.90 14.46 7.34
N PRO A 430 16.26 15.17 8.45
CA PRO A 430 17.62 15.10 8.99
C PRO A 430 17.98 13.69 9.49
N THR A 431 17.01 12.98 10.06
CA THR A 431 17.23 11.61 10.57
C THR A 431 17.58 10.65 9.43
N MET A 432 16.90 10.74 8.28
CA MET A 432 17.22 9.93 7.09
C MET A 432 18.63 10.25 6.57
N GLY A 433 19.01 11.53 6.52
CA GLY A 433 20.37 11.96 6.16
C GLY A 433 21.43 11.35 7.09
N ALA A 434 21.21 11.41 8.40
CA ALA A 434 22.12 10.84 9.40
C ALA A 434 22.25 9.32 9.27
N ILE A 435 21.15 8.60 9.03
CA ILE A 435 21.14 7.15 8.80
C ILE A 435 21.94 6.78 7.56
N ALA A 436 21.73 7.48 6.45
CA ALA A 436 22.45 7.24 5.21
C ALA A 436 23.96 7.45 5.40
N ALA A 437 24.37 8.53 6.09
CA ALA A 437 25.79 8.80 6.38
C ALA A 437 26.46 7.71 7.23
N ARG A 438 25.72 7.04 8.13
CA ARG A 438 26.23 5.94 8.97
C ARG A 438 26.31 4.60 8.24
N LEU A 439 25.39 4.35 7.30
CA LEU A 439 25.19 3.01 6.75
C LEU A 439 25.62 2.89 5.28
N ALA A 440 25.86 3.98 4.57
CA ALA A 440 26.35 3.97 3.20
C ALA A 440 27.76 4.57 3.10
N ASP A 441 28.52 4.17 2.07
CA ASP A 441 29.85 4.68 1.79
C ASP A 441 29.77 5.94 0.91
N VAL A 442 28.80 6.00 0.00
CA VAL A 442 28.49 7.18 -0.83
C VAL A 442 27.01 7.49 -0.70
N VAL A 443 26.70 8.72 -0.30
CA VAL A 443 25.34 9.23 -0.08
C VAL A 443 25.05 10.31 -1.10
N ILE A 444 24.14 10.05 -2.03
CA ILE A 444 23.69 11.01 -3.04
C ILE A 444 22.28 11.47 -2.67
N ILE A 445 22.17 12.73 -2.22
CA ILE A 445 20.89 13.34 -1.85
C ILE A 445 20.31 14.05 -3.06
N SER A 446 19.09 13.67 -3.42
CA SER A 446 18.39 14.13 -4.61
C SER A 446 16.93 14.50 -4.31
N ASP A 447 16.16 14.79 -5.36
CA ASP A 447 14.73 15.07 -5.24
C ASP A 447 13.92 13.76 -5.11
N ASP A 448 12.88 13.81 -4.30
CA ASP A 448 11.75 12.88 -4.28
C ASP A 448 10.55 13.61 -4.90
N ASP A 449 9.35 13.55 -4.32
CA ASP A 449 8.20 14.36 -4.70
C ASP A 449 8.16 15.65 -3.86
N PRO A 450 8.64 16.79 -4.37
CA PRO A 450 8.64 18.03 -3.59
C PRO A 450 7.24 18.63 -3.41
N HIS A 451 6.24 18.20 -4.21
CA HIS A 451 4.92 18.83 -4.26
C HIS A 451 5.05 20.36 -4.47
N ASP A 452 4.45 21.17 -3.59
CA ASP A 452 4.53 22.63 -3.64
C ASP A 452 5.67 23.22 -2.80
N GLU A 453 6.50 22.38 -2.13
CA GLU A 453 7.68 22.85 -1.40
C GLU A 453 8.87 23.11 -2.32
N ASP A 454 9.80 23.96 -1.85
CA ASP A 454 11.09 24.16 -2.52
C ASP A 454 11.97 22.91 -2.38
N ALA A 455 12.20 22.21 -3.48
CA ALA A 455 13.03 21.02 -3.52
C ALA A 455 14.44 21.24 -2.97
N ALA A 456 15.03 22.43 -3.17
CA ALA A 456 16.35 22.75 -2.62
C ALA A 456 16.32 22.85 -1.09
N ALA A 457 15.25 23.38 -0.50
CA ALA A 457 15.09 23.44 0.95
C ALA A 457 14.96 22.02 1.54
N ILE A 458 14.20 21.12 0.90
CA ILE A 458 14.07 19.73 1.33
C ILE A 458 15.44 19.03 1.31
N ARG A 459 16.19 19.12 0.21
CA ARG A 459 17.54 18.55 0.12
C ARG A 459 18.47 19.10 1.19
N ALA A 460 18.42 20.41 1.45
CA ALA A 460 19.25 21.06 2.47
C ALA A 460 19.02 20.50 3.88
N GLU A 461 17.76 20.17 4.25
CA GLU A 461 17.43 19.55 5.54
C GLU A 461 18.01 18.14 5.66
N VAL A 462 17.92 17.33 4.60
CA VAL A 462 18.51 15.98 4.56
C VAL A 462 20.04 16.05 4.62
N LEU A 463 20.66 16.96 3.84
CA LEU A 463 22.09 17.22 3.85
C LEU A 463 22.60 17.63 5.22
N ALA A 464 21.88 18.53 5.91
CA ALA A 464 22.25 18.98 7.25
C ALA A 464 22.35 17.80 8.23
N GLY A 465 21.40 16.87 8.18
CA GLY A 465 21.45 15.65 9.00
C GLY A 465 22.61 14.73 8.65
N ALA A 466 22.90 14.55 7.36
CA ALA A 466 24.00 13.73 6.88
C ALA A 466 25.38 14.32 7.28
N PHE A 467 25.59 15.62 7.09
CA PHE A 467 26.83 16.28 7.47
C PHE A 467 27.02 16.29 8.99
N ALA A 468 25.97 16.58 9.76
CA ALA A 468 26.03 16.56 11.22
C ALA A 468 26.46 15.19 11.77
N ALA A 469 25.90 14.10 11.23
CA ALA A 469 26.29 12.75 11.62
C ALA A 469 27.74 12.44 11.21
N ARG A 470 28.11 12.75 9.96
CA ARG A 470 29.47 12.51 9.46
C ARG A 470 30.53 13.21 10.30
N GLU A 471 30.33 14.49 10.62
CA GLU A 471 31.28 15.27 11.40
C GLU A 471 31.27 14.88 12.89
N GLY A 472 30.09 14.71 13.48
CA GLY A 472 29.92 14.37 14.89
C GLY A 472 30.47 12.99 15.27
N GLU A 473 30.39 12.02 14.34
CA GLU A 473 30.80 10.63 14.54
C GLU A 473 32.10 10.27 13.78
N ASN A 474 32.70 11.23 13.07
CA ASN A 474 33.91 11.06 12.25
C ASN A 474 33.77 9.92 11.23
N LEU A 475 32.64 9.90 10.49
CA LEU A 475 32.33 8.87 9.49
C LEU A 475 33.09 9.13 8.19
N GLY A 476 33.42 8.05 7.47
CA GLY A 476 34.14 8.10 6.18
C GLY A 476 33.24 8.29 4.96
N SER A 477 31.93 8.41 5.12
CA SER A 477 30.98 8.49 4.00
C SER A 477 31.18 9.76 3.16
N GLU A 478 31.13 9.62 1.84
CA GLU A 478 31.10 10.72 0.88
C GLU A 478 29.64 11.19 0.73
N ILE A 479 29.38 12.50 0.91
CA ILE A 479 28.05 13.09 0.81
C ILE A 479 28.01 14.03 -0.38
N ILE A 480 27.10 13.77 -1.32
CA ILE A 480 26.96 14.49 -2.59
C ILE A 480 25.50 14.97 -2.72
N GLU A 481 25.32 16.22 -3.15
CA GLU A 481 24.04 16.70 -3.65
C GLU A 481 24.01 16.57 -5.17
N SER A 482 22.98 15.93 -5.72
CA SER A 482 22.81 15.80 -7.17
C SER A 482 21.34 15.83 -7.55
N TYR A 483 21.01 16.67 -8.52
CA TYR A 483 19.67 16.81 -9.08
C TYR A 483 19.74 17.22 -10.56
N PRO A 484 18.70 16.96 -11.38
CA PRO A 484 17.49 16.20 -11.08
C PRO A 484 17.76 14.73 -10.78
N ARG A 485 16.75 13.96 -10.34
CA ARG A 485 16.91 12.60 -9.81
C ARG A 485 17.53 11.62 -10.81
N ASP A 486 17.16 11.70 -12.08
CA ASP A 486 17.75 10.88 -13.15
C ASP A 486 19.27 11.13 -13.29
N ALA A 487 19.73 12.38 -13.09
CA ALA A 487 21.16 12.70 -13.06
C ALA A 487 21.86 12.09 -11.82
N ALA A 488 21.20 12.09 -10.67
CA ALA A 488 21.70 11.45 -9.46
C ALA A 488 21.84 9.92 -9.62
N ILE A 489 20.87 9.27 -10.28
CA ILE A 489 20.92 7.84 -10.58
C ILE A 489 22.10 7.55 -11.53
N ARG A 490 22.26 8.34 -12.59
CA ARG A 490 23.42 8.20 -13.51
C ARG A 490 24.74 8.39 -12.76
N LEU A 491 24.85 9.37 -11.89
CA LEU A 491 26.03 9.61 -11.06
C LEU A 491 26.36 8.40 -10.17
N ALA A 492 25.37 7.79 -9.54
CA ALA A 492 25.55 6.59 -8.73
C ALA A 492 26.17 5.44 -9.55
N VAL A 493 25.65 5.21 -10.76
CA VAL A 493 26.18 4.19 -11.68
C VAL A 493 27.58 4.55 -12.17
N ASP A 494 27.87 5.84 -12.41
CA ASP A 494 29.21 6.30 -12.83
C ASP A 494 30.29 6.09 -11.76
N LEU A 495 29.93 6.23 -10.48
CA LEU A 495 30.81 6.02 -9.33
C LEU A 495 31.01 4.54 -9.00
N ALA A 496 30.09 3.67 -9.42
CA ALA A 496 30.08 2.26 -9.05
C ALA A 496 31.10 1.43 -9.83
N THR A 497 31.69 0.46 -9.16
CA THR A 497 32.41 -0.68 -9.73
C THR A 497 31.54 -1.94 -9.69
N ALA A 498 31.95 -3.00 -10.36
CA ALA A 498 31.21 -4.27 -10.36
C ALA A 498 30.99 -4.89 -8.97
N LYS A 499 31.84 -4.56 -8.00
CA LYS A 499 31.75 -5.05 -6.60
C LYS A 499 30.80 -4.24 -5.72
N ASP A 500 30.44 -3.04 -6.15
CA ASP A 500 29.63 -2.12 -5.34
C ASP A 500 28.15 -2.50 -5.37
N THR A 501 27.41 -1.98 -4.41
CA THR A 501 25.94 -2.07 -4.41
C THR A 501 25.35 -0.67 -4.54
N ILE A 502 24.41 -0.51 -5.47
CA ILE A 502 23.64 0.72 -5.67
C ILE A 502 22.23 0.51 -5.12
N LEU A 503 21.80 1.40 -4.22
CA LEU A 503 20.42 1.46 -3.71
C LEU A 503 19.77 2.77 -4.17
N ILE A 504 18.70 2.67 -4.95
CA ILE A 504 17.82 3.81 -5.26
C ILE A 504 16.60 3.69 -4.35
N ALA A 505 16.47 4.62 -3.39
CA ALA A 505 15.48 4.55 -2.32
C ALA A 505 14.49 5.74 -2.36
N GLY A 506 13.29 5.51 -1.85
CA GLY A 506 12.22 6.49 -1.65
C GLY A 506 11.00 6.23 -2.51
N ARG A 507 11.15 6.16 -3.83
CA ARG A 507 10.05 6.13 -4.80
C ARG A 507 9.60 4.73 -5.24
N GLY A 508 10.52 3.78 -5.24
CA GLY A 508 10.22 2.36 -5.51
C GLY A 508 9.50 2.12 -6.86
N HIS A 509 8.18 1.88 -6.81
CA HIS A 509 7.33 1.56 -7.98
C HIS A 509 6.74 2.79 -8.68
N GLU A 510 6.89 3.99 -8.11
CA GLU A 510 6.29 5.21 -8.65
C GLU A 510 6.87 5.58 -10.01
N VAL A 511 5.98 5.98 -10.93
CA VAL A 511 6.32 6.30 -12.32
C VAL A 511 6.17 7.80 -12.65
N TRP A 512 5.72 8.59 -11.68
CA TRP A 512 5.52 10.03 -11.79
C TRP A 512 6.14 10.75 -10.60
N GLN A 513 6.84 11.85 -10.86
CA GLN A 513 7.31 12.80 -9.84
C GLN A 513 6.39 14.02 -9.85
N GLU A 514 5.81 14.37 -8.70
CA GLU A 514 4.96 15.56 -8.58
C GLU A 514 5.79 16.79 -8.19
N VAL A 515 5.80 17.78 -9.07
CA VAL A 515 6.48 19.07 -8.86
C VAL A 515 5.48 20.20 -9.13
N GLN A 516 5.10 20.96 -8.10
CA GLN A 516 4.17 22.10 -8.19
C GLN A 516 2.86 21.74 -8.91
N GLY A 517 2.26 20.63 -8.55
CA GLY A 517 1.02 20.13 -9.13
C GLY A 517 1.15 19.53 -10.54
N VAL A 518 2.38 19.38 -11.06
CA VAL A 518 2.64 18.75 -12.37
C VAL A 518 3.30 17.40 -12.19
N ASN A 519 2.71 16.36 -12.77
CA ASN A 519 3.27 15.02 -12.79
C ASN A 519 4.27 14.88 -13.94
N LEU A 520 5.55 14.75 -13.60
CA LEU A 520 6.65 14.50 -14.52
C LEU A 520 6.92 12.99 -14.57
N ALA A 521 7.07 12.41 -15.76
CA ALA A 521 7.41 11.00 -15.91
C ALA A 521 8.81 10.73 -15.33
N LEU A 522 8.88 9.87 -14.32
CA LEU A 522 10.12 9.46 -13.68
C LEU A 522 9.92 8.12 -12.99
N ASP A 523 10.58 7.09 -13.50
CA ASP A 523 10.58 5.74 -12.93
C ASP A 523 12.03 5.34 -12.61
N ASP A 524 12.37 5.22 -11.33
CA ASP A 524 13.71 4.88 -10.86
C ASP A 524 14.25 3.60 -11.48
N ARG A 525 13.38 2.61 -11.74
CA ARG A 525 13.75 1.33 -12.35
C ARG A 525 14.18 1.48 -13.81
N VAL A 526 13.47 2.35 -14.53
CA VAL A 526 13.76 2.65 -15.95
C VAL A 526 15.07 3.44 -16.06
N GLU A 527 15.22 4.49 -15.23
CA GLU A 527 16.43 5.32 -15.22
C GLU A 527 17.68 4.51 -14.81
N LEU A 528 17.55 3.66 -13.78
CA LEU A 528 18.65 2.81 -13.33
C LEU A 528 19.07 1.79 -14.41
N ARG A 529 18.10 1.14 -15.08
CA ARG A 529 18.40 0.23 -16.20
C ARG A 529 19.11 0.95 -17.36
N ALA A 530 18.63 2.13 -17.71
CA ALA A 530 19.23 2.93 -18.78
C ALA A 530 20.67 3.34 -18.44
N ALA A 531 20.91 3.78 -17.20
CA ALA A 531 22.23 4.15 -16.73
C ALA A 531 23.21 2.96 -16.72
N LEU A 532 22.81 1.81 -16.16
CA LEU A 532 23.60 0.58 -16.12
C LEU A 532 23.95 0.11 -17.54
N THR A 533 22.97 0.07 -18.44
CA THR A 533 23.15 -0.33 -19.85
C THR A 533 24.14 0.61 -20.56
N SER A 534 24.02 1.93 -20.34
CA SER A 534 24.92 2.92 -20.95
C SER A 534 26.38 2.77 -20.51
N LYS A 535 26.58 2.24 -19.29
CA LYS A 535 27.91 1.96 -18.72
C LYS A 535 28.46 0.59 -19.13
N GLY A 536 27.64 -0.25 -19.79
CA GLY A 536 28.01 -1.59 -20.23
C GLY A 536 27.80 -2.70 -19.19
N PHE A 537 27.07 -2.40 -18.10
CA PHE A 537 26.68 -3.41 -17.12
C PHE A 537 25.47 -4.23 -17.59
N SER A 538 25.39 -5.48 -17.13
CA SER A 538 24.27 -6.36 -17.40
C SER A 538 23.06 -5.96 -16.56
N VAL A 539 21.87 -6.01 -17.14
CA VAL A 539 20.60 -5.78 -16.43
C VAL A 539 19.74 -7.03 -16.42
N SER A 540 19.08 -7.31 -15.32
CA SER A 540 18.14 -8.43 -15.21
C SER A 540 16.94 -8.19 -16.13
N SER A 541 16.45 -9.25 -16.80
CA SER A 541 15.19 -9.18 -17.54
C SER A 541 14.03 -8.89 -16.58
N ASP A 542 13.06 -8.04 -16.98
CA ASP A 542 11.83 -7.85 -16.21
C ASP A 542 11.10 -9.18 -16.07
N GLN A 543 11.14 -9.77 -14.89
CA GLN A 543 10.20 -10.83 -14.53
C GLN A 543 8.86 -10.13 -14.23
N ARG A 544 8.05 -9.90 -15.26
CA ARG A 544 6.61 -9.64 -15.05
C ARG A 544 6.01 -10.93 -14.53
N ILE A 545 5.14 -10.81 -13.54
CA ILE A 545 4.27 -11.91 -13.13
C ILE A 545 3.52 -12.33 -14.41
N GLU A 546 3.85 -13.49 -14.98
CA GLU A 546 3.01 -14.06 -16.03
C GLU A 546 1.63 -14.27 -15.42
N SER A 547 0.66 -13.57 -16.00
CA SER A 547 -0.74 -13.46 -15.57
C SER A 547 -1.47 -14.79 -15.60
#